data_c802edb2aadb5b0f44267b8db09c3970
#
_entry.id   c802edb2aadb5b0f44267b8db09c3970
#
_cell.length_a   1.000
_cell.length_b   1.000
_cell.length_c   1.000
_cell.angle_alpha   90.00
_cell.angle_beta   90.00
_cell.angle_gamma   90.00
#
_symmetry.space_group_name_H-M   'P 1'
#
loop_
_entity.id
_entity.type
_entity.pdbx_description
1 polymer ?
#
loop_
_entity_poly.entity_id
_entity_poly.type
_entity_poly.pdbx_seq_one_letter_code
_entity_poly.pdbx_strand_id
1 'polypeptide(L)'
;MIDGAPGCDGGEQLVSQLCERLVTAGLPLARLRLSIQMLHPDVAGVTTRWRPDEKIQSNIASFASALEGRSAADPRADETTDDVVLPLTFANGDVHSSAWATTRPDGFTDPELAALRRLISPLARVIEIMALRRMAATLLDTYVGNRAGARILAGQIRRGHTEVMNAAIWLSDMRNFTPLSDSLPAETIVDILNRYFDCQVPVIHAHGGEVLKFMGDGLLAIFPIGESETDAAAACRRALDTARECRAAVHALTYRHDGGTIDEFRFGVALHVGQVLYGNIGGSSRFRSDETSADRNERDAQAWGGSRLDFTCIGPAVNLAARLEKIAAQLGRNVVASSEFARHIDLDWVALGSFAVRGFALPEEIFGLPDDQSTLR
;
A
#
# COMPACT_ATOMS: atom_id res chain seq x y z
N MET A 1 -29.75 8.03 10.16
CA MET A 1 -28.86 6.90 10.49
C MET A 1 -29.46 5.54 10.13
N ILE A 2 -30.78 5.35 10.21
CA ILE A 2 -31.43 4.10 9.83
C ILE A 2 -31.24 3.76 8.34
N ASP A 3 -31.17 4.79 7.50
CA ASP A 3 -30.97 4.68 6.04
C ASP A 3 -29.49 4.73 5.60
N GLY A 4 -28.56 4.50 6.51
CA GLY A 4 -27.13 4.70 6.30
C GLY A 4 -26.71 6.15 6.54
N ALA A 5 -25.58 6.55 6.00
CA ALA A 5 -25.08 7.93 6.07
C ALA A 5 -24.93 8.49 4.64
N PRO A 6 -26.02 8.72 3.90
CA PRO A 6 -25.93 9.23 2.55
C PRO A 6 -25.26 10.62 2.54
N GLY A 7 -24.25 10.79 1.67
CA GLY A 7 -23.48 12.03 1.57
C GLY A 7 -22.35 12.19 2.58
N CYS A 8 -21.95 11.12 3.27
CA CYS A 8 -20.74 11.09 4.09
C CYS A 8 -19.65 10.30 3.37
N ASP A 9 -18.59 10.97 2.94
CA ASP A 9 -17.44 10.34 2.25
C ASP A 9 -16.42 9.75 3.23
N GLY A 10 -16.59 9.96 4.55
CA GLY A 10 -15.66 9.47 5.57
C GLY A 10 -16.22 9.48 6.98
N GLY A 11 -15.52 8.77 7.89
CA GLY A 11 -15.91 8.66 9.30
C GLY A 11 -15.92 9.99 10.03
N GLU A 12 -15.01 10.89 9.70
CA GLU A 12 -14.93 12.22 10.29
C GLU A 12 -16.18 13.05 9.97
N GLN A 13 -16.61 13.04 8.71
CA GLN A 13 -17.79 13.77 8.28
C GLN A 13 -19.07 13.20 8.93
N LEU A 14 -19.15 11.87 9.06
CA LEU A 14 -20.26 11.23 9.79
C LEU A 14 -20.33 11.72 11.23
N VAL A 15 -19.18 11.71 11.94
CA VAL A 15 -19.10 12.11 13.35
C VAL A 15 -19.45 13.60 13.50
N SER A 16 -18.95 14.47 12.63
CA SER A 16 -19.27 15.91 12.65
C SER A 16 -20.77 16.13 12.49
N GLN A 17 -21.37 15.59 11.44
CA GLN A 17 -22.82 15.73 11.19
C GLN A 17 -23.69 15.15 12.30
N LEU A 18 -23.27 14.01 12.90
CA LEU A 18 -23.97 13.43 14.04
C LEU A 18 -23.96 14.39 15.22
N CYS A 19 -22.77 14.88 15.62
CA CYS A 19 -22.62 15.75 16.78
C CYS A 19 -23.35 17.10 16.58
N GLU A 20 -23.23 17.71 15.41
CA GLU A 20 -23.92 18.94 15.06
C GLU A 20 -25.45 18.80 15.16
N ARG A 21 -26.00 17.67 14.68
CA ARG A 21 -27.44 17.38 14.80
C ARG A 21 -27.86 17.14 16.25
N LEU A 22 -27.03 16.49 17.05
CA LEU A 22 -27.33 16.27 18.48
C LEU A 22 -27.32 17.60 19.26
N VAL A 23 -26.35 18.45 19.00
CA VAL A 23 -26.30 19.81 19.59
C VAL A 23 -27.51 20.64 19.16
N THR A 24 -27.85 20.64 17.88
CA THR A 24 -29.02 21.32 17.35
C THR A 24 -30.33 20.79 17.96
N ALA A 25 -30.38 19.51 18.29
CA ALA A 25 -31.51 18.88 18.98
C ALA A 25 -31.56 19.18 20.49
N GLY A 26 -30.61 19.98 21.02
CA GLY A 26 -30.59 20.40 22.40
C GLY A 26 -29.74 19.55 23.34
N LEU A 27 -28.99 18.55 22.83
CA LEU A 27 -28.05 17.79 23.67
C LEU A 27 -26.84 18.69 24.01
N PRO A 28 -26.48 18.89 25.32
CA PRO A 28 -25.37 19.75 25.72
C PRO A 28 -24.01 19.04 25.52
N LEU A 29 -23.71 18.65 24.28
CA LEU A 29 -22.51 17.91 23.91
C LEU A 29 -21.33 18.85 23.70
N ALA A 30 -20.30 18.72 24.54
CA ALA A 30 -19.06 19.48 24.44
C ALA A 30 -17.95 18.71 23.71
N ARG A 31 -17.97 17.38 23.81
CA ARG A 31 -16.97 16.52 23.17
C ARG A 31 -17.53 15.14 22.88
N LEU A 32 -17.13 14.57 21.74
CA LEU A 32 -17.22 13.15 21.45
C LEU A 32 -15.83 12.61 21.12
N ARG A 33 -15.44 11.49 21.73
CA ARG A 33 -14.25 10.72 21.41
C ARG A 33 -14.65 9.30 21.05
N LEU A 34 -14.27 8.87 19.84
CA LEU A 34 -14.45 7.50 19.37
C LEU A 34 -13.08 6.85 19.27
N SER A 35 -12.89 5.69 19.92
CA SER A 35 -11.66 4.93 19.86
C SER A 35 -11.96 3.54 19.28
N ILE A 36 -11.42 3.27 18.10
CA ILE A 36 -11.70 2.05 17.32
C ILE A 36 -10.37 1.35 17.06
N GLN A 37 -10.26 0.10 17.47
CA GLN A 37 -9.15 -0.76 17.11
C GLN A 37 -9.29 -1.19 15.66
N MET A 38 -8.18 -1.31 14.94
CA MET A 38 -8.16 -1.68 13.51
C MET A 38 -7.20 -2.86 13.29
N LEU A 39 -7.60 -3.76 12.40
CA LEU A 39 -6.70 -4.74 11.80
C LEU A 39 -5.91 -4.05 10.66
N HIS A 40 -4.69 -3.64 10.95
CA HIS A 40 -3.79 -2.99 10.00
C HIS A 40 -2.36 -3.42 10.34
N PRO A 41 -1.46 -3.65 9.36
CA PRO A 41 -0.07 -4.04 9.65
C PRO A 41 0.67 -3.09 10.58
N ASP A 42 0.43 -1.77 10.45
CA ASP A 42 1.19 -0.72 11.15
C ASP A 42 0.35 0.10 12.15
N VAL A 43 -0.98 -0.08 12.16
CA VAL A 43 -1.92 0.77 12.92
C VAL A 43 -2.73 -0.06 13.90
N ALA A 44 -2.56 0.19 15.19
CA ALA A 44 -3.33 -0.48 16.25
C ALA A 44 -4.77 0.06 16.38
N GLY A 45 -5.00 1.32 16.01
CA GLY A 45 -6.33 1.91 16.11
C GLY A 45 -6.38 3.37 15.69
N VAL A 46 -7.62 3.88 15.64
CA VAL A 46 -7.90 5.29 15.32
C VAL A 46 -8.75 5.88 16.43
N THR A 47 -8.34 7.04 16.93
CA THR A 47 -9.13 7.84 17.85
C THR A 47 -9.57 9.11 17.16
N THR A 48 -10.88 9.26 16.98
CA THR A 48 -11.50 10.46 16.40
C THR A 48 -12.11 11.29 17.51
N ARG A 49 -11.80 12.60 17.53
CA ARG A 49 -12.30 13.58 18.50
C ARG A 49 -13.06 14.68 17.78
N TRP A 50 -14.23 14.98 18.27
CA TRP A 50 -15.06 16.11 17.85
C TRP A 50 -15.31 17.09 18.99
N ARG A 51 -15.30 18.39 18.70
CA ARG A 51 -15.75 19.50 19.56
C ARG A 51 -16.51 20.53 18.71
N PRO A 52 -17.43 21.34 19.31
CA PRO A 52 -18.30 22.26 18.54
C PRO A 52 -17.55 23.27 17.68
N ASP A 53 -16.47 23.83 18.17
CA ASP A 53 -15.75 24.95 17.54
C ASP A 53 -14.39 24.55 16.98
N GLU A 54 -14.11 23.26 16.87
CA GLU A 54 -12.82 22.74 16.38
C GLU A 54 -13.02 21.87 15.14
N LYS A 55 -12.00 21.87 14.28
CA LYS A 55 -11.94 20.83 13.23
C LYS A 55 -11.81 19.48 13.91
N ILE A 56 -12.56 18.49 13.39
CA ILE A 56 -12.45 17.11 13.85
C ILE A 56 -11.01 16.63 13.75
N GLN A 57 -10.55 15.92 14.75
CA GLN A 57 -9.18 15.41 14.83
C GLN A 57 -9.20 13.90 14.88
N SER A 58 -8.44 13.26 14.01
CA SER A 58 -8.23 11.81 14.03
C SER A 58 -6.76 11.51 14.26
N ASN A 59 -6.47 10.81 15.34
CA ASN A 59 -5.14 10.34 15.68
C ASN A 59 -5.03 8.84 15.41
N ILE A 60 -4.00 8.47 14.65
CA ILE A 60 -3.66 7.10 14.35
C ILE A 60 -2.65 6.61 15.39
N ALA A 61 -2.98 5.55 16.10
CA ALA A 61 -2.07 4.89 17.02
C ALA A 61 -1.33 3.76 16.32
N SER A 62 0.01 3.80 16.29
CA SER A 62 0.83 2.67 15.85
C SER A 62 0.87 1.58 16.93
N PHE A 63 1.22 0.33 16.56
CA PHE A 63 1.43 -0.72 17.55
C PHE A 63 2.49 -0.37 18.58
N ALA A 64 3.57 0.31 18.17
CA ALA A 64 4.61 0.78 19.08
C ALA A 64 4.08 1.78 20.10
N SER A 65 3.28 2.77 19.69
CA SER A 65 2.69 3.74 20.59
C SER A 65 1.59 3.16 21.48
N ALA A 66 0.88 2.14 21.01
CA ALA A 66 -0.14 1.44 21.80
C ALA A 66 0.49 0.59 22.90
N LEU A 67 1.64 -0.06 22.65
CA LEU A 67 2.39 -0.81 23.65
C LEU A 67 2.99 0.08 24.74
N GLU A 68 3.35 1.33 24.41
CA GLU A 68 3.86 2.31 25.37
C GLU A 68 2.76 2.95 26.25
N GLY A 69 1.49 2.58 26.05
CA GLY A 69 0.36 3.14 26.82
C GLY A 69 0.10 4.63 26.57
N ARG A 70 0.73 5.20 25.54
CA ARG A 70 0.57 6.60 25.16
C ARG A 70 -0.71 6.82 24.36
N SER A 71 -1.87 6.78 25.02
CA SER A 71 -3.05 7.46 24.50
C SER A 71 -2.74 8.96 24.54
N ALA A 72 -2.89 9.66 23.42
CA ALA A 72 -2.72 11.10 23.40
C ALA A 72 -3.68 11.72 24.45
N ALA A 73 -3.12 12.19 25.56
CA ALA A 73 -3.88 12.86 26.60
C ALA A 73 -4.63 14.03 25.95
N ASP A 74 -5.91 14.17 26.28
CA ASP A 74 -6.68 15.34 25.85
C ASP A 74 -6.26 16.53 26.72
N PRO A 75 -5.58 17.55 26.17
CA PRO A 75 -5.10 18.69 26.96
C PRO A 75 -6.25 19.51 27.61
N ARG A 76 -7.51 19.30 27.19
CA ARG A 76 -8.70 19.97 27.75
C ARG A 76 -9.68 18.98 28.39
N ALA A 77 -9.19 17.83 28.88
CA ALA A 77 -10.03 16.86 29.58
C ALA A 77 -10.67 17.49 30.83
N ASP A 78 -9.95 18.39 31.46
CA ASP A 78 -10.39 19.07 32.72
C ASP A 78 -11.48 20.12 32.50
N GLU A 79 -11.81 20.49 31.26
CA GLU A 79 -12.88 21.46 30.95
C GLU A 79 -14.28 20.83 30.95
N THR A 80 -14.41 19.52 31.08
CA THR A 80 -15.69 18.80 31.07
C THR A 80 -16.12 18.43 32.47
N THR A 81 -17.42 18.57 32.75
CA THR A 81 -18.02 18.28 34.06
C THR A 81 -18.49 16.85 34.22
N ASP A 82 -18.88 16.22 33.08
CA ASP A 82 -19.33 14.83 33.02
C ASP A 82 -18.80 14.17 31.71
N ASP A 83 -18.30 12.95 31.84
CA ASP A 83 -17.74 12.17 30.73
C ASP A 83 -18.28 10.72 30.77
N VAL A 84 -19.23 10.42 29.93
CA VAL A 84 -19.92 9.14 29.90
C VAL A 84 -19.32 8.24 28.81
N VAL A 85 -18.74 7.11 29.23
CA VAL A 85 -18.17 6.12 28.30
C VAL A 85 -19.23 5.06 28.00
N LEU A 86 -19.55 4.90 26.72
CA LEU A 86 -20.49 3.89 26.21
C LEU A 86 -19.78 2.94 25.26
N PRO A 87 -19.99 1.60 25.42
CA PRO A 87 -19.36 0.62 24.56
C PRO A 87 -20.00 0.62 23.16
N LEU A 88 -19.16 0.58 22.12
CA LEU A 88 -19.55 0.36 20.74
C LEU A 88 -19.27 -1.11 20.39
N THR A 89 -20.29 -1.97 20.52
CA THR A 89 -20.15 -3.40 20.23
C THR A 89 -20.44 -3.66 18.76
N PHE A 90 -19.46 -4.19 18.03
CA PHE A 90 -19.56 -4.59 16.63
C PHE A 90 -20.22 -5.97 16.47
N ALA A 91 -20.59 -6.35 15.24
CA ALA A 91 -21.26 -7.61 14.98
C ALA A 91 -20.39 -8.84 15.26
N ASN A 92 -19.08 -8.70 15.12
CA ASN A 92 -18.09 -9.74 15.43
C ASN A 92 -17.82 -9.93 16.92
N GLY A 93 -18.44 -9.11 17.79
CA GLY A 93 -18.27 -9.14 19.25
C GLY A 93 -17.18 -8.22 19.77
N ASP A 94 -16.40 -7.56 18.90
CA ASP A 94 -15.40 -6.59 19.33
C ASP A 94 -16.04 -5.39 20.00
N VAL A 95 -15.43 -4.94 21.09
CA VAL A 95 -15.92 -3.81 21.90
C VAL A 95 -14.95 -2.64 21.77
N HIS A 96 -15.45 -1.56 21.20
CA HIS A 96 -14.78 -0.27 21.09
C HIS A 96 -15.39 0.74 22.04
N SER A 97 -14.85 1.95 22.13
CA SER A 97 -15.34 2.95 23.08
C SER A 97 -15.80 4.23 22.41
N SER A 98 -16.89 4.80 22.96
CA SER A 98 -17.32 6.17 22.70
C SER A 98 -17.42 6.92 24.02
N ALA A 99 -16.73 8.07 24.13
CA ALA A 99 -16.79 8.92 25.31
C ALA A 99 -17.49 10.23 24.95
N TRP A 100 -18.56 10.52 25.68
CA TRP A 100 -19.46 11.64 25.48
C TRP A 100 -19.33 12.59 26.65
N ALA A 101 -18.99 13.84 26.43
CA ALA A 101 -18.73 14.79 27.50
C ALA A 101 -19.56 16.07 27.36
N THR A 102 -19.91 16.66 28.49
CA THR A 102 -20.61 17.93 28.60
C THR A 102 -19.89 18.87 29.54
N THR A 103 -20.10 20.17 29.37
CA THR A 103 -19.65 21.23 30.28
C THR A 103 -20.75 21.74 31.20
N ARG A 104 -21.98 21.17 31.12
CA ARG A 104 -23.09 21.55 31.96
C ARG A 104 -22.82 21.13 33.42
N PRO A 105 -22.96 22.00 34.41
CA PRO A 105 -22.59 21.72 35.82
C PRO A 105 -23.24 20.45 36.39
N ASP A 106 -24.51 20.17 36.01
CA ASP A 106 -25.28 19.01 36.50
C ASP A 106 -25.08 17.75 35.62
N GLY A 107 -24.15 17.75 34.67
CA GLY A 107 -23.89 16.63 33.77
C GLY A 107 -25.02 16.38 32.77
N PHE A 108 -25.10 15.17 32.24
CA PHE A 108 -26.21 14.71 31.41
C PHE A 108 -27.40 14.27 32.27
N THR A 109 -28.60 14.62 31.85
CA THR A 109 -29.84 14.13 32.48
C THR A 109 -30.12 12.66 32.10
N ASP A 110 -30.96 11.97 32.93
CA ASP A 110 -31.36 10.60 32.63
C ASP A 110 -32.02 10.43 31.25
N PRO A 111 -32.90 11.33 30.76
CA PRO A 111 -33.44 11.26 29.41
C PRO A 111 -32.36 11.39 28.33
N GLU A 112 -31.36 12.27 28.53
CA GLU A 112 -30.24 12.45 27.57
C GLU A 112 -29.34 11.20 27.54
N LEU A 113 -29.03 10.64 28.72
CA LEU A 113 -28.30 9.37 28.80
C LEU A 113 -29.07 8.21 28.12
N ALA A 114 -30.38 8.15 28.33
CA ALA A 114 -31.21 7.15 27.66
C ALA A 114 -31.21 7.34 26.13
N ALA A 115 -31.22 8.59 25.65
CA ALA A 115 -31.11 8.90 24.23
C ALA A 115 -29.75 8.49 23.66
N LEU A 116 -28.64 8.81 24.34
CA LEU A 116 -27.30 8.38 23.96
C LEU A 116 -27.19 6.85 23.88
N ARG A 117 -27.68 6.13 24.90
CA ARG A 117 -27.67 4.65 24.91
C ARG A 117 -28.45 4.04 23.75
N ARG A 118 -29.61 4.63 23.37
CA ARG A 118 -30.37 4.19 22.18
C ARG A 118 -29.62 4.45 20.88
N LEU A 119 -28.79 5.49 20.81
CA LEU A 119 -28.01 5.85 19.65
C LEU A 119 -26.82 4.91 19.42
N ILE A 120 -26.27 4.31 20.48
CA ILE A 120 -25.03 3.51 20.42
C ILE A 120 -25.13 2.35 19.42
N SER A 121 -26.22 1.57 19.45
CA SER A 121 -26.36 0.41 18.56
C SER A 121 -26.39 0.79 17.08
N PRO A 122 -27.23 1.73 16.60
CA PRO A 122 -27.17 2.16 15.19
C PRO A 122 -25.85 2.84 14.83
N LEU A 123 -25.25 3.61 15.76
CA LEU A 123 -23.96 4.24 15.54
C LEU A 123 -22.86 3.18 15.35
N ALA A 124 -22.82 2.14 16.21
CA ALA A 124 -21.89 1.05 16.11
C ALA A 124 -21.97 0.35 14.73
N ARG A 125 -23.17 0.10 14.21
CA ARG A 125 -23.35 -0.53 12.88
C ARG A 125 -22.80 0.33 11.75
N VAL A 126 -23.07 1.64 11.77
CA VAL A 126 -22.58 2.54 10.72
C VAL A 126 -21.04 2.65 10.78
N ILE A 127 -20.49 2.82 11.98
CA ILE A 127 -19.04 2.88 12.17
C ILE A 127 -18.36 1.58 11.74
N GLU A 128 -18.94 0.43 12.10
CA GLU A 128 -18.44 -0.89 11.70
C GLU A 128 -18.35 -1.03 10.17
N ILE A 129 -19.41 -0.65 9.45
CA ILE A 129 -19.42 -0.71 7.98
C ILE A 129 -18.32 0.20 7.40
N MET A 130 -18.16 1.40 7.93
CA MET A 130 -17.12 2.33 7.48
C MET A 130 -15.71 1.83 7.81
N ALA A 131 -15.52 1.26 9.01
CA ALA A 131 -14.25 0.66 9.43
C ALA A 131 -13.88 -0.54 8.54
N LEU A 132 -14.83 -1.42 8.23
CA LEU A 132 -14.63 -2.57 7.34
C LEU A 132 -14.27 -2.13 5.91
N ARG A 133 -14.94 -1.11 5.36
CA ARG A 133 -14.59 -0.56 4.04
C ARG A 133 -13.19 0.04 4.03
N ARG A 134 -12.84 0.79 5.07
CA ARG A 134 -11.51 1.37 5.22
C ARG A 134 -10.44 0.30 5.33
N MET A 135 -10.69 -0.73 6.15
CA MET A 135 -9.80 -1.89 6.31
C MET A 135 -9.60 -2.61 4.98
N ALA A 136 -10.67 -2.90 4.24
CA ALA A 136 -10.58 -3.54 2.93
C ALA A 136 -9.72 -2.70 1.95
N ALA A 137 -9.93 -1.38 1.90
CA ALA A 137 -9.11 -0.48 1.08
C ALA A 137 -7.64 -0.53 1.49
N THR A 138 -7.36 -0.39 2.79
CA THR A 138 -5.97 -0.40 3.28
C THR A 138 -5.26 -1.73 3.04
N LEU A 139 -5.94 -2.87 3.27
CA LEU A 139 -5.36 -4.19 2.98
C LEU A 139 -5.06 -4.34 1.49
N LEU A 140 -5.97 -3.92 0.62
CA LEU A 140 -5.73 -3.94 -0.82
C LEU A 140 -4.55 -3.04 -1.21
N ASP A 141 -4.48 -1.81 -0.68
CA ASP A 141 -3.38 -0.90 -0.93
C ASP A 141 -2.04 -1.49 -0.45
N THR A 142 -2.03 -2.14 0.71
CA THR A 142 -0.82 -2.75 1.28
C THR A 142 -0.35 -3.98 0.49
N TYR A 143 -1.26 -4.85 0.06
CA TYR A 143 -0.89 -6.14 -0.54
C TYR A 143 -0.87 -6.15 -2.07
N VAL A 144 -1.64 -5.28 -2.73
CA VAL A 144 -1.73 -5.24 -4.20
C VAL A 144 -1.44 -3.87 -4.79
N GLY A 145 -1.21 -2.85 -3.96
CA GLY A 145 -0.91 -1.47 -4.37
C GLY A 145 -2.17 -0.62 -4.60
N ASN A 146 -2.00 0.69 -4.49
CA ASN A 146 -3.11 1.68 -4.49
C ASN A 146 -3.98 1.62 -5.76
N ARG A 147 -3.34 1.57 -6.94
CA ARG A 147 -4.06 1.57 -8.23
C ARG A 147 -4.84 0.28 -8.43
N ALA A 148 -4.21 -0.85 -8.15
CA ALA A 148 -4.84 -2.17 -8.22
C ALA A 148 -5.95 -2.29 -7.17
N GLY A 149 -5.71 -1.87 -5.93
CA GLY A 149 -6.67 -1.84 -4.84
C GLY A 149 -7.91 -1.03 -5.17
N ALA A 150 -7.74 0.19 -5.70
CA ALA A 150 -8.85 1.04 -6.13
C ALA A 150 -9.71 0.39 -7.22
N ARG A 151 -9.09 -0.29 -8.19
CA ARG A 151 -9.80 -1.00 -9.27
C ARG A 151 -10.58 -2.20 -8.75
N ILE A 152 -9.99 -2.98 -7.85
CA ILE A 152 -10.67 -4.11 -7.19
C ILE A 152 -11.90 -3.62 -6.43
N LEU A 153 -11.79 -2.53 -5.66
CA LEU A 153 -12.90 -1.93 -4.93
C LEU A 153 -13.98 -1.35 -5.86
N ALA A 154 -13.58 -0.87 -7.05
CA ALA A 154 -14.51 -0.44 -8.10
C ALA A 154 -15.19 -1.61 -8.85
N GLY A 155 -14.94 -2.87 -8.44
CA GLY A 155 -15.58 -4.05 -9.03
C GLY A 155 -14.85 -4.65 -10.23
N GLN A 156 -13.63 -4.22 -10.54
CA GLN A 156 -12.80 -4.82 -11.60
C GLN A 156 -12.11 -6.09 -11.09
N ILE A 157 -12.90 -7.09 -10.67
CA ILE A 157 -12.44 -8.31 -10.01
C ILE A 157 -12.43 -9.55 -10.92
N ARG A 158 -12.91 -9.43 -12.17
CA ARG A 158 -13.00 -10.58 -13.08
C ARG A 158 -11.64 -10.93 -13.65
N ARG A 159 -11.33 -12.23 -13.71
CA ARG A 159 -10.17 -12.76 -14.43
C ARG A 159 -10.18 -12.28 -15.88
N GLY A 160 -9.01 -11.84 -16.37
CA GLY A 160 -8.84 -11.37 -17.74
C GLY A 160 -9.28 -9.91 -17.96
N HIS A 161 -9.74 -9.20 -16.93
CA HIS A 161 -9.85 -7.75 -17.00
C HIS A 161 -8.45 -7.16 -17.03
N THR A 162 -7.97 -6.89 -18.22
CA THR A 162 -6.68 -6.27 -18.49
C THR A 162 -6.86 -5.04 -19.36
N GLU A 163 -5.98 -4.07 -19.19
CA GLU A 163 -5.84 -2.94 -20.11
C GLU A 163 -4.44 -2.92 -20.71
N VAL A 164 -4.34 -2.42 -21.91
CA VAL A 164 -3.07 -2.12 -22.55
C VAL A 164 -2.64 -0.74 -22.16
N MET A 165 -1.43 -0.59 -21.63
CA MET A 165 -0.87 0.69 -21.27
C MET A 165 0.61 0.76 -21.61
N ASN A 166 1.11 1.97 -21.84
CA ASN A 166 2.54 2.22 -21.93
C ASN A 166 3.09 2.57 -20.55
N ALA A 167 4.27 2.06 -20.23
CA ALA A 167 4.93 2.34 -18.97
C ALA A 167 6.44 2.32 -19.11
N ALA A 168 7.12 3.11 -18.29
CA ALA A 168 8.51 2.84 -17.97
C ALA A 168 8.53 1.74 -16.90
N ILE A 169 9.22 0.65 -17.21
CA ILE A 169 9.30 -0.56 -16.41
C ILE A 169 10.56 -0.49 -15.58
N TRP A 170 10.43 -0.75 -14.31
CA TRP A 170 11.48 -0.88 -13.33
C TRP A 170 11.56 -2.32 -12.85
N LEU A 171 12.70 -2.95 -12.99
CA LEU A 171 12.98 -4.22 -12.37
C LEU A 171 14.31 -4.13 -11.62
N SER A 172 14.28 -4.28 -10.31
CA SER A 172 15.47 -4.25 -9.46
C SER A 172 15.68 -5.58 -8.75
N ASP A 173 16.92 -5.83 -8.35
CA ASP A 173 17.36 -7.02 -7.63
C ASP A 173 18.53 -6.69 -6.71
N MET A 174 18.64 -7.37 -5.55
CA MET A 174 19.76 -7.19 -4.63
C MET A 174 20.99 -7.92 -5.16
N ARG A 175 22.12 -7.26 -5.18
CA ARG A 175 23.39 -7.92 -5.56
C ARG A 175 23.90 -8.78 -4.40
N ASN A 176 24.40 -9.97 -4.75
CA ASN A 176 24.98 -10.94 -3.81
C ASN A 176 23.98 -11.43 -2.72
N PHE A 177 22.66 -11.42 -3.02
CA PHE A 177 21.67 -11.90 -2.06
C PHE A 177 21.81 -13.40 -1.75
N THR A 178 22.05 -14.24 -2.72
CA THR A 178 22.16 -15.70 -2.52
C THR A 178 23.24 -16.08 -1.50
N PRO A 179 24.51 -15.62 -1.61
CA PRO A 179 25.50 -15.88 -0.57
C PRO A 179 25.12 -15.30 0.79
N LEU A 180 24.45 -14.15 0.82
CA LEU A 180 23.98 -13.51 2.05
C LEU A 180 22.91 -14.38 2.72
N SER A 181 21.94 -14.87 1.96
CA SER A 181 20.84 -15.72 2.45
C SER A 181 21.32 -17.09 2.95
N ASP A 182 22.40 -17.61 2.39
CA ASP A 182 22.99 -18.88 2.84
C ASP A 182 23.80 -18.73 4.14
N SER A 183 24.24 -17.51 4.48
CA SER A 183 25.13 -17.26 5.61
C SER A 183 24.43 -16.81 6.90
N LEU A 184 23.16 -16.39 6.82
CA LEU A 184 22.43 -15.77 7.93
C LEU A 184 21.13 -16.51 8.26
N PRO A 185 20.62 -16.40 9.51
CA PRO A 185 19.31 -16.92 9.89
C PRO A 185 18.18 -16.29 9.07
N ALA A 186 17.13 -17.07 8.80
CA ALA A 186 15.99 -16.62 7.97
C ALA A 186 15.32 -15.34 8.48
N GLU A 187 15.18 -15.19 9.80
CA GLU A 187 14.60 -14.00 10.41
C GLU A 187 15.44 -12.74 10.12
N THR A 188 16.78 -12.89 10.18
CA THR A 188 17.73 -11.83 9.85
C THR A 188 17.62 -11.44 8.38
N ILE A 189 17.47 -12.41 7.48
CA ILE A 189 17.29 -12.16 6.04
C ILE A 189 16.00 -11.40 5.78
N VAL A 190 14.89 -11.74 6.45
CA VAL A 190 13.62 -11.01 6.32
C VAL A 190 13.76 -9.55 6.78
N ASP A 191 14.44 -9.31 7.91
CA ASP A 191 14.67 -7.93 8.39
C ASP A 191 15.57 -7.13 7.44
N ILE A 192 16.61 -7.75 6.87
CA ILE A 192 17.45 -7.14 5.84
C ILE A 192 16.62 -6.79 4.60
N LEU A 193 15.80 -7.71 4.10
CA LEU A 193 14.94 -7.47 2.94
C LEU A 193 13.95 -6.34 3.20
N ASN A 194 13.33 -6.28 4.37
CA ASN A 194 12.43 -5.19 4.73
C ASN A 194 13.15 -3.84 4.66
N ARG A 195 14.33 -3.70 5.28
CA ARG A 195 15.11 -2.46 5.23
C ARG A 195 15.60 -2.11 3.83
N TYR A 196 15.94 -3.12 3.05
CA TYR A 196 16.32 -2.94 1.65
C TYR A 196 15.15 -2.42 0.80
N PHE A 197 13.94 -2.95 0.99
CA PHE A 197 12.76 -2.44 0.31
C PHE A 197 12.30 -1.09 0.84
N ASP A 198 12.52 -0.77 2.12
CA ASP A 198 12.29 0.56 2.70
C ASP A 198 13.14 1.65 2.03
N CYS A 199 14.31 1.28 1.46
CA CYS A 199 15.11 2.20 0.64
C CYS A 199 14.52 2.46 -0.75
N GLN A 200 13.57 1.65 -1.24
CA GLN A 200 13.06 1.73 -2.61
C GLN A 200 11.59 2.12 -2.68
N VAL A 201 10.72 1.44 -1.94
CA VAL A 201 9.27 1.59 -2.06
C VAL A 201 8.79 3.03 -1.84
N PRO A 202 9.20 3.73 -0.76
CA PRO A 202 8.79 5.12 -0.56
C PRO A 202 9.26 6.05 -1.67
N VAL A 203 10.48 5.83 -2.18
CA VAL A 203 11.07 6.64 -3.27
C VAL A 203 10.31 6.41 -4.58
N ILE A 204 10.01 5.14 -4.93
CA ILE A 204 9.20 4.80 -6.10
C ILE A 204 7.85 5.51 -6.04
N HIS A 205 7.16 5.45 -4.90
CA HIS A 205 5.86 6.10 -4.74
C HIS A 205 5.95 7.63 -4.79
N ALA A 206 6.98 8.23 -4.18
CA ALA A 206 7.18 9.68 -4.20
C ALA A 206 7.38 10.22 -5.63
N HIS A 207 7.99 9.43 -6.50
CA HIS A 207 8.17 9.76 -7.92
C HIS A 207 6.98 9.31 -8.81
N GLY A 208 5.88 8.85 -8.22
CA GLY A 208 4.66 8.44 -8.94
C GLY A 208 4.77 7.10 -9.66
N GLY A 209 5.71 6.25 -9.21
CA GLY A 209 5.78 4.85 -9.59
C GLY A 209 4.82 3.99 -8.77
N GLU A 210 4.50 2.83 -9.29
CA GLU A 210 3.65 1.82 -8.66
C GLU A 210 4.43 0.50 -8.51
N VAL A 211 4.60 0.04 -7.27
CA VAL A 211 5.18 -1.27 -6.98
C VAL A 211 4.11 -2.32 -7.24
N LEU A 212 4.40 -3.27 -8.14
CA LEU A 212 3.46 -4.32 -8.50
C LEU A 212 3.66 -5.58 -7.69
N LYS A 213 4.91 -5.96 -7.45
CA LYS A 213 5.23 -7.13 -6.63
C LYS A 213 6.71 -7.22 -6.24
N PHE A 214 6.94 -7.93 -5.16
CA PHE A 214 8.24 -8.42 -4.76
C PHE A 214 8.49 -9.82 -5.33
N MET A 215 9.71 -10.11 -5.74
CA MET A 215 10.10 -11.38 -6.36
C MET A 215 11.39 -11.89 -5.70
N GLY A 216 11.26 -12.41 -4.47
CA GLY A 216 12.40 -12.71 -3.63
C GLY A 216 13.06 -11.42 -3.14
N ASP A 217 14.29 -11.18 -3.55
CA ASP A 217 15.06 -9.96 -3.31
C ASP A 217 14.88 -8.91 -4.42
N GLY A 218 14.08 -9.23 -5.43
CA GLY A 218 13.75 -8.34 -6.54
C GLY A 218 12.42 -7.61 -6.39
N LEU A 219 12.25 -6.51 -7.12
CA LEU A 219 11.08 -5.67 -7.13
C LEU A 219 10.70 -5.29 -8.56
N LEU A 220 9.44 -5.50 -8.92
CA LEU A 220 8.85 -5.00 -10.16
C LEU A 220 7.97 -3.79 -9.87
N ALA A 221 8.29 -2.67 -10.52
CA ALA A 221 7.48 -1.46 -10.51
C ALA A 221 7.29 -0.90 -11.92
N ILE A 222 6.30 -0.03 -12.06
CA ILE A 222 6.02 0.70 -13.29
C ILE A 222 5.84 2.18 -13.02
N PHE A 223 6.19 3.01 -14.00
CA PHE A 223 5.86 4.43 -14.06
C PHE A 223 4.92 4.61 -15.27
N PRO A 224 3.60 4.76 -15.04
CA PRO A 224 2.63 4.88 -16.12
C PRO A 224 2.93 6.08 -17.01
N ILE A 225 2.78 5.87 -18.34
CA ILE A 225 2.95 6.87 -19.38
C ILE A 225 1.56 7.26 -19.87
N GLY A 226 1.28 8.58 -19.96
CA GLY A 226 0.10 9.11 -20.58
C GLY A 226 0.15 8.99 -22.11
N GLU A 227 -0.70 9.73 -22.81
CA GLU A 227 -0.90 9.56 -24.25
C GLU A 227 0.15 10.30 -25.10
N SER A 228 0.96 11.20 -24.52
CA SER A 228 1.91 12.03 -25.25
C SER A 228 3.36 11.56 -25.12
N GLU A 229 4.21 11.91 -26.10
CA GLU A 229 5.67 11.68 -25.99
C GLU A 229 6.31 12.44 -24.82
N THR A 230 5.77 13.61 -24.49
CA THR A 230 6.20 14.37 -23.32
C THR A 230 5.94 13.60 -22.02
N ASP A 231 4.84 12.84 -21.97
CA ASP A 231 4.53 11.97 -20.81
C ASP A 231 5.52 10.82 -20.72
N ALA A 232 5.98 10.27 -21.85
CA ALA A 232 6.99 9.22 -21.88
C ALA A 232 8.35 9.73 -21.32
N ALA A 233 8.81 10.88 -21.80
CA ALA A 233 10.03 11.49 -21.30
C ALA A 233 9.95 11.82 -19.80
N ALA A 234 8.79 12.34 -19.34
CA ALA A 234 8.55 12.63 -17.93
C ALA A 234 8.54 11.35 -17.07
N ALA A 235 7.91 10.28 -17.53
CA ALA A 235 7.88 8.98 -16.81
C ALA A 235 9.28 8.36 -16.74
N CYS A 236 10.04 8.37 -17.84
CA CYS A 236 11.42 7.91 -17.88
C CYS A 236 12.32 8.70 -16.94
N ARG A 237 12.16 10.01 -16.89
CA ARG A 237 12.93 10.87 -15.98
C ARG A 237 12.62 10.53 -14.52
N ARG A 238 11.34 10.40 -14.15
CA ARG A 238 10.95 9.97 -12.79
C ARG A 238 11.57 8.62 -12.44
N ALA A 239 11.52 7.64 -13.34
CA ALA A 239 12.11 6.32 -13.12
C ALA A 239 13.62 6.39 -12.94
N LEU A 240 14.33 7.22 -13.72
CA LEU A 240 15.76 7.41 -13.60
C LEU A 240 16.16 8.13 -12.30
N ASP A 241 15.42 9.19 -11.92
CA ASP A 241 15.68 9.93 -10.68
C ASP A 241 15.43 9.02 -9.47
N THR A 242 14.38 8.19 -9.52
CA THR A 242 14.15 7.12 -8.55
C THR A 242 15.34 6.16 -8.46
N ALA A 243 15.90 5.73 -9.60
CA ALA A 243 17.04 4.80 -9.62
C ALA A 243 18.28 5.39 -8.94
N ARG A 244 18.53 6.67 -9.14
CA ARG A 244 19.63 7.38 -8.50
C ARG A 244 19.45 7.52 -6.99
N GLU A 245 18.24 7.90 -6.56
CA GLU A 245 17.93 8.07 -5.16
C GLU A 245 17.94 6.72 -4.42
N CYS A 246 17.33 5.68 -4.97
CA CYS A 246 17.37 4.33 -4.40
C CYS A 246 18.80 3.79 -4.31
N ARG A 247 19.65 4.04 -5.35
CA ARG A 247 21.06 3.64 -5.32
C ARG A 247 21.80 4.28 -4.15
N ALA A 248 21.59 5.58 -3.93
CA ALA A 248 22.19 6.29 -2.81
C ALA A 248 21.69 5.77 -1.45
N ALA A 249 20.39 5.53 -1.32
CA ALA A 249 19.79 5.01 -0.09
C ALA A 249 20.28 3.60 0.25
N VAL A 250 20.31 2.69 -0.75
CA VAL A 250 20.80 1.32 -0.56
C VAL A 250 22.30 1.30 -0.23
N HIS A 251 23.10 2.16 -0.87
CA HIS A 251 24.53 2.25 -0.57
C HIS A 251 24.81 2.78 0.84
N ALA A 252 23.93 3.61 1.38
CA ALA A 252 24.00 4.11 2.76
C ALA A 252 23.44 3.13 3.81
N LEU A 253 22.79 2.05 3.38
CA LEU A 253 22.19 1.08 4.27
C LEU A 253 23.28 0.33 5.05
N THR A 254 23.09 0.24 6.36
CA THR A 254 23.94 -0.52 7.27
C THR A 254 23.08 -1.40 8.12
N TYR A 255 23.45 -2.67 8.25
CA TYR A 255 22.75 -3.63 9.07
C TYR A 255 23.65 -4.21 10.16
N ARG A 256 23.24 -4.12 11.42
CA ARG A 256 23.98 -4.67 12.56
C ARG A 256 23.26 -5.91 13.09
N HIS A 257 24.04 -6.98 13.29
CA HIS A 257 23.59 -8.24 13.89
C HIS A 257 24.67 -8.80 14.82
N ASP A 258 24.39 -9.87 15.53
CA ASP A 258 25.30 -10.47 16.53
C ASP A 258 26.66 -10.91 15.93
N GLY A 259 26.70 -11.22 14.65
CA GLY A 259 27.93 -11.60 13.92
C GLY A 259 28.74 -10.44 13.35
N GLY A 260 28.27 -9.17 13.49
CA GLY A 260 28.95 -8.01 12.96
C GLY A 260 28.06 -7.00 12.27
N THR A 261 28.66 -6.27 11.35
CA THR A 261 27.97 -5.23 10.56
C THR A 261 28.07 -5.57 9.07
N ILE A 262 26.97 -5.43 8.36
CA ILE A 262 26.88 -5.51 6.90
C ILE A 262 26.62 -4.10 6.40
N ASP A 263 27.49 -3.55 5.55
CA ASP A 263 27.47 -2.18 5.05
C ASP A 263 27.71 -2.09 3.52
N GLU A 264 27.85 -3.23 2.85
CA GLU A 264 28.07 -3.29 1.41
C GLU A 264 26.83 -3.72 0.64
N PHE A 265 25.68 -3.07 0.92
CA PHE A 265 24.48 -3.34 0.16
C PHE A 265 24.56 -2.70 -1.23
N ARG A 266 24.24 -3.49 -2.24
CA ARG A 266 24.18 -3.04 -3.64
C ARG A 266 22.91 -3.56 -4.30
N PHE A 267 22.39 -2.80 -5.25
CA PHE A 267 21.27 -3.24 -6.06
C PHE A 267 21.54 -3.01 -7.54
N GLY A 268 20.86 -3.78 -8.37
CA GLY A 268 20.81 -3.52 -9.80
C GLY A 268 19.40 -3.16 -10.21
N VAL A 269 19.26 -2.26 -11.18
CA VAL A 269 17.97 -1.94 -11.78
C VAL A 269 18.08 -1.86 -13.28
N ALA A 270 17.11 -2.48 -13.95
CA ALA A 270 16.90 -2.35 -15.38
C ALA A 270 15.69 -1.45 -15.66
N LEU A 271 15.88 -0.49 -16.56
CA LEU A 271 14.88 0.48 -17.00
C LEU A 271 14.55 0.22 -18.48
N HIS A 272 13.27 0.02 -18.77
CA HIS A 272 12.79 -0.15 -20.14
C HIS A 272 11.46 0.57 -20.34
N VAL A 273 11.16 0.98 -21.57
CA VAL A 273 9.87 1.54 -21.96
C VAL A 273 9.18 0.60 -22.91
N GLY A 274 7.91 0.33 -22.65
CA GLY A 274 7.13 -0.49 -23.58
C GLY A 274 5.69 -0.65 -23.15
N GLN A 275 4.96 -1.31 -24.04
CA GLN A 275 3.57 -1.64 -23.81
C GLN A 275 3.44 -2.87 -22.92
N VAL A 276 2.56 -2.80 -21.94
CA VAL A 276 2.24 -3.89 -21.02
C VAL A 276 0.74 -4.12 -20.95
N LEU A 277 0.35 -5.36 -20.66
CA LEU A 277 -1.00 -5.74 -20.26
C LEU A 277 -1.05 -5.69 -18.74
N TYR A 278 -1.85 -4.76 -18.21
CA TYR A 278 -2.00 -4.52 -16.77
C TYR A 278 -3.38 -4.95 -16.31
N GLY A 279 -3.49 -5.80 -15.28
CA GLY A 279 -4.76 -6.25 -14.75
C GLY A 279 -4.75 -7.62 -14.07
N ASN A 280 -5.93 -8.24 -13.97
CA ASN A 280 -6.17 -9.49 -13.24
C ASN A 280 -5.75 -10.72 -14.06
N ILE A 281 -4.70 -11.38 -13.61
CA ILE A 281 -4.14 -12.59 -14.23
C ILE A 281 -4.10 -13.69 -13.18
N GLY A 282 -4.48 -14.91 -13.56
CA GLY A 282 -4.39 -16.03 -12.62
C GLY A 282 -5.19 -17.26 -12.97
N GLY A 283 -5.23 -18.17 -12.02
CA GLY A 283 -5.91 -19.46 -12.14
C GLY A 283 -7.28 -19.47 -11.47
N SER A 284 -8.18 -20.30 -11.99
CA SER A 284 -9.46 -20.60 -11.35
C SER A 284 -9.56 -22.11 -11.14
N SER A 285 -9.96 -22.51 -9.94
CA SER A 285 -10.24 -23.91 -9.62
C SER A 285 -11.45 -24.48 -10.37
N ARG A 286 -12.21 -23.63 -11.07
CA ARG A 286 -13.48 -23.98 -11.73
C ARG A 286 -13.31 -24.60 -13.14
N PHE A 287 -12.11 -24.69 -13.68
CA PHE A 287 -11.87 -25.28 -14.99
C PHE A 287 -11.35 -26.72 -14.87
N ARG A 288 -12.26 -27.65 -14.60
CA ARG A 288 -12.13 -29.04 -15.05
C ARG A 288 -13.17 -29.28 -16.15
N SER A 289 -12.71 -29.53 -17.36
CA SER A 289 -13.53 -29.70 -18.56
C SER A 289 -14.38 -30.97 -18.57
N ASP A 290 -14.25 -31.85 -17.57
CA ASP A 290 -14.81 -33.22 -17.56
C ASP A 290 -15.85 -33.45 -16.44
N GLU A 291 -16.35 -32.39 -15.77
CA GLU A 291 -17.31 -32.55 -14.66
C GLU A 291 -18.76 -32.48 -15.14
N THR A 292 -19.61 -33.40 -14.63
CA THR A 292 -21.04 -33.42 -14.87
C THR A 292 -21.76 -32.27 -14.16
N SER A 293 -22.96 -31.91 -14.63
CA SER A 293 -23.73 -30.78 -14.07
C SER A 293 -24.16 -30.99 -12.60
N ALA A 294 -24.23 -32.22 -12.11
CA ALA A 294 -24.54 -32.55 -10.72
C ALA A 294 -23.35 -32.24 -9.76
N ASP A 295 -22.12 -32.58 -10.19
CA ASP A 295 -20.91 -32.31 -9.42
C ASP A 295 -20.59 -30.80 -9.31
N ARG A 296 -21.08 -29.99 -10.27
CA ARG A 296 -20.96 -28.53 -10.23
C ARG A 296 -21.82 -27.90 -9.14
N ASN A 297 -23.06 -28.35 -8.97
CA ASN A 297 -24.01 -27.73 -8.02
C ASN A 297 -23.63 -27.94 -6.55
N GLU A 298 -23.05 -29.08 -6.18
CA GLU A 298 -22.59 -29.33 -4.80
C GLU A 298 -21.32 -28.54 -4.45
N ARG A 299 -20.42 -28.31 -5.41
CA ARG A 299 -19.20 -27.56 -5.21
C ARG A 299 -19.38 -26.06 -5.31
N ASP A 300 -20.31 -25.57 -6.11
CA ASP A 300 -20.66 -24.15 -6.17
C ASP A 300 -21.26 -23.63 -4.86
N ALA A 301 -21.88 -24.49 -4.06
CA ALA A 301 -22.34 -24.16 -2.72
C ALA A 301 -21.20 -24.05 -1.68
N GLN A 302 -20.06 -24.71 -1.91
CA GLN A 302 -18.87 -24.67 -1.03
C GLN A 302 -17.75 -23.75 -1.52
N ALA A 303 -17.80 -23.25 -2.75
CA ALA A 303 -16.68 -22.60 -3.43
C ALA A 303 -16.73 -21.06 -3.42
N TRP A 304 -16.65 -20.47 -2.24
CA TRP A 304 -16.21 -19.07 -2.12
C TRP A 304 -14.68 -18.92 -2.16
N GLY A 305 -13.94 -20.00 -2.36
CA GLY A 305 -12.48 -19.98 -2.37
C GLY A 305 -11.88 -20.95 -3.39
N GLY A 306 -11.23 -20.44 -4.41
CA GLY A 306 -10.53 -21.30 -5.37
C GLY A 306 -9.88 -20.60 -6.56
N SER A 307 -10.13 -19.32 -6.75
CA SER A 307 -9.43 -18.52 -7.75
C SER A 307 -8.31 -17.75 -7.08
N ARG A 308 -7.07 -17.90 -7.57
CA ARG A 308 -5.96 -17.03 -7.19
C ARG A 308 -5.67 -16.10 -8.37
N LEU A 309 -5.89 -14.83 -8.14
CA LEU A 309 -5.61 -13.77 -9.10
C LEU A 309 -4.45 -12.92 -8.58
N ASP A 310 -3.61 -12.50 -9.50
CA ASP A 310 -2.54 -11.52 -9.27
C ASP A 310 -2.87 -10.29 -10.12
N PHE A 311 -2.85 -9.12 -9.52
CA PHE A 311 -3.00 -7.86 -10.23
C PHE A 311 -1.59 -7.38 -10.61
N THR A 312 -1.22 -7.57 -11.87
CA THR A 312 0.16 -7.38 -12.31
C THR A 312 0.23 -6.92 -13.76
N CYS A 313 1.44 -6.64 -14.22
CA CYS A 313 1.70 -6.40 -15.64
C CYS A 313 2.45 -7.57 -16.27
N ILE A 314 2.09 -7.88 -17.50
CA ILE A 314 2.78 -8.86 -18.34
C ILE A 314 3.01 -8.29 -19.74
N GLY A 315 3.95 -8.86 -20.46
CA GLY A 315 4.20 -8.52 -21.86
C GLY A 315 5.68 -8.68 -22.24
N PRO A 316 5.99 -8.55 -23.53
CA PRO A 316 7.37 -8.60 -24.01
C PRO A 316 8.28 -7.59 -23.32
N ALA A 317 7.75 -6.38 -23.02
CA ALA A 317 8.50 -5.32 -22.37
C ALA A 317 8.93 -5.70 -20.93
N VAL A 318 8.07 -6.35 -20.15
CA VAL A 318 8.44 -6.85 -18.80
C VAL A 318 9.49 -7.94 -18.91
N ASN A 319 9.34 -8.84 -19.90
CA ASN A 319 10.31 -9.89 -20.16
C ASN A 319 11.67 -9.34 -20.58
N LEU A 320 11.69 -8.25 -21.34
CA LEU A 320 12.93 -7.58 -21.72
C LEU A 320 13.61 -6.96 -20.50
N ALA A 321 12.88 -6.21 -19.69
CA ALA A 321 13.41 -5.62 -18.45
C ALA A 321 14.06 -6.69 -17.54
N ALA A 322 13.42 -7.87 -17.41
CA ALA A 322 13.96 -8.98 -16.61
C ALA A 322 15.27 -9.55 -17.17
N ARG A 323 15.48 -9.46 -18.48
CA ARG A 323 16.75 -9.90 -19.09
C ARG A 323 17.83 -8.84 -19.03
N LEU A 324 17.45 -7.57 -19.16
CA LEU A 324 18.35 -6.43 -18.97
C LEU A 324 18.92 -6.41 -17.55
N GLU A 325 18.09 -6.73 -16.54
CA GLU A 325 18.54 -6.83 -15.15
C GLU A 325 19.65 -7.89 -14.99
N LYS A 326 19.46 -9.08 -15.59
CA LYS A 326 20.48 -10.13 -15.56
C LYS A 326 21.77 -9.73 -16.29
N ILE A 327 21.67 -8.99 -17.39
CA ILE A 327 22.83 -8.44 -18.07
C ILE A 327 23.52 -7.38 -17.21
N ALA A 328 22.75 -6.52 -16.51
CA ALA A 328 23.27 -5.57 -15.55
C ALA A 328 24.13 -6.26 -14.49
N ALA A 329 23.63 -7.39 -13.95
CA ALA A 329 24.38 -8.20 -12.98
C ALA A 329 25.70 -8.72 -13.54
N GLN A 330 25.69 -9.26 -14.77
CA GLN A 330 26.90 -9.75 -15.44
C GLN A 330 27.91 -8.66 -15.73
N LEU A 331 27.46 -7.45 -16.04
CA LEU A 331 28.29 -6.28 -16.30
C LEU A 331 28.76 -5.56 -15.04
N GLY A 332 28.26 -5.97 -13.86
CA GLY A 332 28.52 -5.30 -12.59
C GLY A 332 27.96 -3.88 -12.52
N ARG A 333 26.91 -3.56 -13.29
CA ARG A 333 26.28 -2.24 -13.30
C ARG A 333 25.09 -2.17 -12.36
N ASN A 334 24.90 -1.01 -11.71
CA ASN A 334 23.76 -0.80 -10.84
C ASN A 334 22.54 -0.33 -11.64
N VAL A 335 22.71 0.50 -12.64
CA VAL A 335 21.62 1.04 -13.47
C VAL A 335 21.89 0.75 -14.94
N VAL A 336 20.99 0.03 -15.59
CA VAL A 336 21.01 -0.15 -17.03
C VAL A 336 19.68 0.28 -17.65
N ALA A 337 19.75 0.78 -18.87
CA ALA A 337 18.61 1.19 -19.66
C ALA A 337 18.65 0.54 -21.05
N SER A 338 17.47 0.20 -21.59
CA SER A 338 17.34 -0.14 -23.00
C SER A 338 17.53 1.08 -23.91
N SER A 339 17.77 0.85 -25.19
CA SER A 339 17.81 1.91 -26.21
C SER A 339 16.48 2.69 -26.23
N GLU A 340 15.35 1.98 -26.09
CA GLU A 340 14.02 2.59 -26.04
C GLU A 340 13.84 3.56 -24.86
N PHE A 341 14.36 3.21 -23.67
CA PHE A 341 14.32 4.09 -22.51
C PHE A 341 15.30 5.26 -22.66
N ALA A 342 16.54 4.97 -23.10
CA ALA A 342 17.61 5.95 -23.18
C ALA A 342 17.29 7.14 -24.10
N ARG A 343 16.57 6.89 -25.20
CA ARG A 343 16.20 7.96 -26.16
C ARG A 343 15.20 8.99 -25.61
N HIS A 344 14.49 8.68 -24.51
CA HIS A 344 13.57 9.62 -23.89
C HIS A 344 14.26 10.61 -22.93
N ILE A 345 15.54 10.43 -22.66
CA ILE A 345 16.28 11.23 -21.70
C ILE A 345 17.56 11.76 -22.34
N ASP A 346 17.68 13.07 -22.39
CA ASP A 346 18.92 13.75 -22.79
C ASP A 346 19.96 13.61 -21.67
N LEU A 347 20.83 12.62 -21.84
CA LEU A 347 21.91 12.27 -20.93
C LEU A 347 23.07 11.67 -21.73
N ASP A 348 24.30 11.93 -21.32
CA ASP A 348 25.50 11.30 -21.89
C ASP A 348 25.58 9.82 -21.47
N TRP A 349 24.72 8.99 -22.07
CA TRP A 349 24.68 7.58 -21.79
C TRP A 349 25.96 6.86 -22.20
N VAL A 350 26.43 5.94 -21.37
CA VAL A 350 27.55 5.05 -21.71
C VAL A 350 26.99 3.82 -22.44
N ALA A 351 27.31 3.64 -23.69
CA ALA A 351 26.97 2.44 -24.43
C ALA A 351 27.73 1.23 -23.85
N LEU A 352 27.00 0.22 -23.36
CA LEU A 352 27.56 -0.99 -22.76
C LEU A 352 27.71 -2.13 -23.75
N GLY A 353 27.11 -2.00 -24.92
CA GLY A 353 27.17 -2.96 -26.01
C GLY A 353 25.80 -3.42 -26.48
N SER A 354 25.83 -4.34 -27.45
CA SER A 354 24.64 -4.95 -28.04
C SER A 354 24.60 -6.42 -27.64
N PHE A 355 23.48 -6.85 -27.06
CA PHE A 355 23.33 -8.17 -26.46
C PHE A 355 22.18 -8.94 -27.10
N ALA A 356 22.46 -10.20 -27.49
CA ALA A 356 21.42 -11.12 -27.93
C ALA A 356 20.51 -11.49 -26.75
N VAL A 357 19.24 -11.09 -26.83
CA VAL A 357 18.25 -11.34 -25.78
C VAL A 357 17.36 -12.49 -26.21
N ARG A 358 17.32 -13.59 -25.44
CA ARG A 358 16.53 -14.78 -25.77
C ARG A 358 15.06 -14.43 -25.94
N GLY A 359 14.49 -14.75 -27.13
CA GLY A 359 13.09 -14.48 -27.48
C GLY A 359 12.87 -13.14 -28.16
N PHE A 360 13.92 -12.38 -28.44
CA PHE A 360 13.89 -11.17 -29.26
C PHE A 360 14.68 -11.41 -30.54
N ALA A 361 14.12 -10.91 -31.67
CA ALA A 361 14.70 -11.16 -32.99
C ALA A 361 15.98 -10.38 -33.25
N LEU A 362 16.12 -9.23 -32.65
CA LEU A 362 17.28 -8.33 -32.78
C LEU A 362 18.02 -8.22 -31.46
N PRO A 363 19.34 -8.04 -31.49
CA PRO A 363 20.09 -7.70 -30.31
C PRO A 363 19.64 -6.34 -29.74
N GLU A 364 19.64 -6.22 -28.42
CA GLU A 364 19.28 -4.99 -27.73
C GLU A 364 20.52 -4.19 -27.34
N GLU A 365 20.56 -2.91 -27.67
CA GLU A 365 21.60 -2.00 -27.22
C GLU A 365 21.29 -1.57 -25.78
N ILE A 366 22.29 -1.68 -24.92
CA ILE A 366 22.18 -1.41 -23.49
C ILE A 366 23.05 -0.23 -23.13
N PHE A 367 22.50 0.63 -22.31
CA PHE A 367 23.12 1.86 -21.84
C PHE A 367 23.24 1.85 -20.31
N GLY A 368 24.31 2.45 -19.79
CA GLY A 368 24.53 2.66 -18.36
C GLY A 368 24.74 4.14 -18.03
N LEU A 369 24.68 4.45 -16.74
CA LEU A 369 24.98 5.80 -16.28
C LEU A 369 26.48 6.07 -16.32
N PRO A 370 26.95 7.32 -16.62
CA PRO A 370 28.36 7.69 -16.64
C PRO A 370 29.05 7.52 -15.28
N ASP A 371 28.31 7.78 -14.20
CA ASP A 371 28.77 7.71 -12.81
C ASP A 371 28.59 6.32 -12.17
N ASP A 372 28.12 5.35 -12.94
CA ASP A 372 27.90 3.98 -12.47
C ASP A 372 29.03 3.04 -12.89
N GLN A 373 30.27 3.42 -12.57
CA GLN A 373 31.39 2.54 -12.80
C GLN A 373 31.43 1.45 -11.74
N SER A 374 31.24 0.21 -12.19
CA SER A 374 31.42 -0.96 -11.36
C SER A 374 32.86 -1.01 -10.87
N THR A 375 33.05 -0.96 -9.57
CA THR A 375 34.22 -1.53 -8.94
C THR A 375 34.09 -3.05 -9.00
N LEU A 376 34.34 -3.65 -10.15
CA LEU A 376 34.74 -5.05 -10.22
C LEU A 376 36.11 -5.13 -9.51
N ARG A 377 36.09 -5.45 -8.22
CA ARG A 377 37.24 -6.00 -7.49
C ARG A 377 36.89 -7.37 -6.98
#